data_ab2b5d291fb259f05308f16eac119300
#
_entry.id   ab2b5d291fb259f05308f16eac119300
#
_cell.length_a   1.000
_cell.length_b   1.000
_cell.length_c   1.000
_cell.angle_alpha   90.00
_cell.angle_beta   90.00
_cell.angle_gamma   90.00
#
_symmetry.space_group_name_H-M   'P 1'
#
loop_
_entity.id
_entity.type
_entity.pdbx_description
1 polymer ?
#
loop_
_entity_poly.entity_id
_entity_poly.type
_entity_poly.pdbx_seq_one_letter_code
_entity_poly.pdbx_strand_id
1 'polypeptide(L)'
;MSDHAARESVWQVQEGEKRSVGVIHIVITALLIGVGFVVGAFGSISFPLGFGVNFFWTGIAVQQIGPIWFGAWGVIAGTIFPFFSNAIAGTPFYVSMAYIPANFVQALLPALAFKKLNCDPRLKSARDYIVLLVAMVVSSAVGALCSPLVVLRSFGLLTAES
;
A
#
# COMPACT_ATOMS: atom_id res chain seq x y z
N MET A 1 -18.14 -5.50 33.13
CA MET A 1 -17.82 -4.17 32.54
C MET A 1 -17.04 -4.43 31.29
N SER A 2 -17.70 -4.20 30.17
CA SER A 2 -17.32 -4.73 28.87
C SER A 2 -16.14 -3.95 28.24
N ASP A 3 -15.24 -4.73 27.71
CA ASP A 3 -14.00 -4.42 26.97
C ASP A 3 -14.22 -3.65 25.65
N HIS A 4 -15.29 -2.85 25.57
CA HIS A 4 -15.64 -2.06 24.38
C HIS A 4 -14.86 -0.73 24.25
N ALA A 5 -14.17 -0.30 25.30
CA ALA A 5 -13.44 0.98 25.29
C ALA A 5 -12.07 0.93 24.60
N ALA A 6 -11.60 -0.25 24.17
CA ALA A 6 -10.25 -0.42 23.61
C ALA A 6 -10.19 -0.48 22.07
N ARG A 7 -11.30 -0.25 21.37
CA ARG A 7 -11.36 -0.33 19.91
C ARG A 7 -11.60 1.01 19.23
N GLU A 8 -10.95 2.06 19.68
CA GLU A 8 -10.81 3.24 18.87
C GLU A 8 -9.86 2.93 17.72
N SER A 9 -10.41 2.46 16.61
CA SER A 9 -9.63 2.30 15.40
C SER A 9 -9.23 3.69 14.93
N VAL A 10 -8.03 3.83 14.38
CA VAL A 10 -7.51 5.06 13.73
C VAL A 10 -8.50 5.65 12.70
N TRP A 11 -9.50 4.87 12.32
CA TRP A 11 -10.56 5.21 11.37
C TRP A 11 -11.86 5.74 12.02
N GLN A 12 -12.05 5.58 13.34
CA GLN A 12 -13.26 6.05 14.01
C GLN A 12 -13.07 7.53 14.36
N VAL A 13 -13.86 8.37 13.71
CA VAL A 13 -14.08 9.77 14.12
C VAL A 13 -15.28 9.73 15.04
N GLN A 14 -15.15 10.29 16.25
CA GLN A 14 -16.30 10.47 17.14
C GLN A 14 -17.30 11.43 16.46
N GLU A 15 -18.60 11.17 16.61
CA GLU A 15 -19.62 12.05 16.06
C GLU A 15 -19.41 13.48 16.59
N GLY A 16 -19.21 14.42 15.65
CA GLY A 16 -18.97 15.84 15.96
C GLY A 16 -17.48 16.26 15.93
N GLU A 17 -16.53 15.35 15.83
CA GLU A 17 -15.11 15.68 15.78
C GLU A 17 -14.67 15.97 14.33
N LYS A 18 -14.26 17.21 14.05
CA LYS A 18 -13.61 17.56 12.79
C LYS A 18 -12.16 17.09 12.84
N ARG A 19 -11.78 16.15 11.96
CA ARG A 19 -10.37 15.78 11.79
C ARG A 19 -9.56 17.00 11.37
N SER A 20 -8.82 17.57 12.31
CA SER A 20 -7.80 18.57 11.97
C SER A 20 -6.55 17.86 11.46
N VAL A 21 -6.02 18.34 10.32
CA VAL A 21 -4.71 17.90 9.83
C VAL A 21 -3.67 18.54 10.74
N GLY A 22 -3.07 17.73 11.61
CA GLY A 22 -1.98 18.19 12.49
C GLY A 22 -0.61 17.83 11.91
N VAL A 23 0.43 18.46 12.43
CA VAL A 23 1.84 18.21 12.06
C VAL A 23 2.20 16.73 12.15
N ILE A 24 1.66 16.02 13.14
CA ILE A 24 1.91 14.58 13.34
C ILE A 24 1.51 13.74 12.12
N HIS A 25 0.42 14.08 11.43
CA HIS A 25 -0.01 13.36 10.26
C HIS A 25 0.96 13.54 9.08
N ILE A 26 1.48 14.76 8.93
CA ILE A 26 2.50 15.06 7.90
C ILE A 26 3.79 14.30 8.20
N VAL A 27 4.24 14.31 9.46
CA VAL A 27 5.44 13.59 9.91
C VAL A 27 5.31 12.08 9.68
N ILE A 28 4.19 11.47 10.10
CA ILE A 28 3.94 10.04 9.88
C ILE A 28 3.95 9.71 8.39
N THR A 29 3.27 10.51 7.57
CA THR A 29 3.24 10.29 6.11
C THR A 29 4.64 10.39 5.52
N ALA A 30 5.42 11.40 5.88
CA ALA A 30 6.79 11.57 5.41
C ALA A 30 7.71 10.41 5.83
N LEU A 31 7.59 9.94 7.09
CA LEU A 31 8.33 8.78 7.57
C LEU A 31 7.95 7.50 6.82
N LEU A 32 6.67 7.26 6.59
CA LEU A 32 6.21 6.10 5.82
C LEU A 32 6.69 6.15 4.37
N ILE A 33 6.70 7.35 3.75
CA ILE A 33 7.25 7.53 2.41
C ILE A 33 8.76 7.23 2.42
N GLY A 34 9.51 7.78 3.38
CA GLY A 34 10.95 7.56 3.49
C GLY A 34 11.30 6.09 3.72
N VAL A 35 10.67 5.44 4.70
CA VAL A 35 10.90 4.02 5.00
C VAL A 35 10.47 3.15 3.82
N GLY A 36 9.28 3.39 3.27
CA GLY A 36 8.77 2.65 2.11
C GLY A 36 9.67 2.79 0.88
N PHE A 37 10.18 3.99 0.64
CA PHE A 37 11.14 4.26 -0.43
C PHE A 37 12.42 3.45 -0.24
N VAL A 38 13.05 3.53 0.93
CA VAL A 38 14.32 2.82 1.21
C VAL A 38 14.11 1.31 1.11
N VAL A 39 13.08 0.77 1.75
CA VAL A 39 12.78 -0.67 1.71
C VAL A 39 12.43 -1.10 0.28
N GLY A 40 11.64 -0.31 -0.44
CA GLY A 40 11.23 -0.62 -1.81
C GLY A 40 12.37 -0.54 -2.83
N ALA A 41 13.26 0.45 -2.70
CA ALA A 41 14.38 0.65 -3.63
C ALA A 41 15.53 -0.34 -3.40
N PHE A 42 15.87 -0.61 -2.14
CA PHE A 42 17.08 -1.36 -1.77
C PHE A 42 16.81 -2.76 -1.22
N GLY A 43 15.59 -3.04 -0.76
CA GLY A 43 15.22 -4.35 -0.23
C GLY A 43 14.71 -5.35 -1.28
N SER A 44 14.57 -4.95 -2.54
CA SER A 44 14.04 -5.81 -3.59
C SER A 44 15.05 -6.85 -4.04
N ILE A 45 14.63 -8.12 -4.13
CA ILE A 45 15.46 -9.16 -4.74
C ILE A 45 15.34 -9.02 -6.25
N SER A 46 16.47 -8.69 -6.88
CA SER A 46 16.54 -8.28 -8.27
C SER A 46 16.52 -9.47 -9.24
N PHE A 47 15.33 -9.94 -9.59
CA PHE A 47 15.08 -10.43 -10.93
C PHE A 47 14.09 -9.45 -11.58
N PRO A 48 14.57 -8.38 -12.21
CA PRO A 48 13.68 -7.41 -12.82
C PRO A 48 12.92 -8.07 -13.97
N LEU A 49 11.60 -8.06 -13.85
CA LEU A 49 10.70 -8.54 -14.92
C LEU A 49 10.50 -7.47 -16.01
N GLY A 50 11.17 -6.31 -15.87
CA GLY A 50 11.10 -5.17 -16.77
C GLY A 50 10.29 -4.01 -16.22
N PHE A 51 10.60 -2.79 -16.65
CA PHE A 51 9.88 -1.53 -16.35
C PHE A 51 9.41 -1.32 -14.90
N GLY A 52 10.27 -1.62 -13.91
CA GLY A 52 9.96 -1.43 -12.49
C GLY A 52 9.13 -2.56 -11.85
N VAL A 53 8.88 -3.65 -12.58
CA VAL A 53 8.24 -4.85 -12.03
C VAL A 53 9.33 -5.81 -11.57
N ASN A 54 9.36 -6.11 -10.27
CA ASN A 54 10.29 -7.06 -9.65
C ASN A 54 9.56 -8.34 -9.23
N PHE A 55 10.26 -9.48 -9.23
CA PHE A 55 9.71 -10.74 -8.72
C PHE A 55 9.32 -10.65 -7.25
N PHE A 56 10.14 -9.99 -6.44
CA PHE A 56 9.88 -9.76 -5.03
C PHE A 56 10.21 -8.32 -4.66
N TRP A 57 9.19 -7.55 -4.32
CA TRP A 57 9.32 -6.15 -3.94
C TRP A 57 8.94 -5.95 -2.47
N THR A 58 9.94 -5.70 -1.63
CA THR A 58 9.76 -5.57 -0.19
C THR A 58 8.96 -4.35 0.25
N GLY A 59 8.92 -3.31 -0.58
CA GLY A 59 8.09 -2.11 -0.34
C GLY A 59 6.61 -2.42 -0.11
N ILE A 60 6.13 -3.57 -0.62
CA ILE A 60 4.73 -4.01 -0.45
C ILE A 60 4.33 -4.13 1.03
N ALA A 61 5.26 -4.52 1.91
CA ALA A 61 4.98 -4.62 3.33
C ALA A 61 4.59 -3.26 3.93
N VAL A 62 5.36 -2.21 3.62
CA VAL A 62 5.07 -0.85 4.09
C VAL A 62 3.79 -0.33 3.43
N GLN A 63 3.60 -0.61 2.13
CA GLN A 63 2.43 -0.19 1.37
C GLN A 63 1.11 -0.75 1.92
N GLN A 64 1.12 -1.97 2.45
CA GLN A 64 -0.09 -2.66 2.91
C GLN A 64 -0.31 -2.52 4.42
N ILE A 65 0.75 -2.54 5.23
CA ILE A 65 0.64 -2.42 6.69
C ILE A 65 0.46 -0.95 7.12
N GLY A 66 1.14 -0.03 6.46
CA GLY A 66 1.04 1.41 6.76
C GLY A 66 -0.42 1.91 6.79
N PRO A 67 -1.26 1.60 5.80
CA PRO A 67 -2.68 1.94 5.81
C PRO A 67 -3.50 1.31 6.94
N ILE A 68 -3.16 0.10 7.36
CA ILE A 68 -3.84 -0.58 8.49
C ILE A 68 -3.60 0.18 9.79
N TRP A 69 -2.37 0.68 10.02
CA TRP A 69 -2.00 1.38 11.24
C TRP A 69 -2.33 2.87 11.22
N PHE A 70 -2.14 3.53 10.08
CA PHE A 70 -2.20 5.00 9.97
C PHE A 70 -3.34 5.50 9.09
N GLY A 71 -4.23 4.62 8.66
CA GLY A 71 -5.43 4.99 7.93
C GLY A 71 -5.14 5.68 6.60
N ALA A 72 -5.88 6.75 6.34
CA ALA A 72 -5.76 7.51 5.10
C ALA A 72 -4.34 8.04 4.84
N TRP A 73 -3.58 8.39 5.88
CA TRP A 73 -2.20 8.84 5.75
C TRP A 73 -1.26 7.74 5.28
N GLY A 74 -1.49 6.51 5.75
CA GLY A 74 -0.81 5.32 5.25
C GLY A 74 -1.17 5.02 3.79
N VAL A 75 -2.43 5.22 3.37
CA VAL A 75 -2.85 5.07 1.96
C VAL A 75 -2.14 6.09 1.08
N ILE A 76 -2.08 7.36 1.50
CA ILE A 76 -1.36 8.41 0.78
C ILE A 76 0.12 8.04 0.63
N ALA A 77 0.78 7.67 1.72
CA ALA A 77 2.17 7.26 1.69
C ALA A 77 2.40 6.05 0.78
N GLY A 78 1.58 4.99 0.93
CA GLY A 78 1.65 3.77 0.13
C GLY A 78 1.36 3.97 -1.36
N THR A 79 0.65 5.04 -1.71
CA THR A 79 0.40 5.43 -3.09
C THR A 79 1.61 6.15 -3.71
N ILE A 80 2.30 6.97 -2.90
CA ILE A 80 3.32 7.90 -3.38
C ILE A 80 4.72 7.28 -3.40
N PHE A 81 5.14 6.57 -2.33
CA PHE A 81 6.53 6.12 -2.25
C PHE A 81 6.96 5.14 -3.37
N PRO A 82 6.08 4.27 -3.93
CA PRO A 82 6.46 3.41 -5.03
C PRO A 82 6.91 4.18 -6.26
N PHE A 83 6.37 5.38 -6.47
CA PHE A 83 6.81 6.28 -7.54
C PHE A 83 8.30 6.63 -7.43
N PHE A 84 8.78 6.94 -6.22
CA PHE A 84 10.19 7.23 -5.98
C PHE A 84 11.07 5.98 -6.11
N SER A 85 10.59 4.83 -5.63
CA SER A 85 11.30 3.55 -5.78
C SER A 85 11.46 3.18 -7.26
N ASN A 86 10.43 3.39 -8.07
CA ASN A 86 10.46 3.17 -9.52
C ASN A 86 11.47 4.09 -10.22
N ALA A 87 11.60 5.35 -9.77
CA ALA A 87 12.56 6.28 -10.33
C ALA A 87 14.01 5.80 -10.14
N ILE A 88 14.35 5.25 -8.97
CA ILE A 88 15.66 4.63 -8.72
C ILE A 88 15.87 3.37 -9.59
N ALA A 89 14.82 2.60 -9.82
CA ALA A 89 14.86 1.42 -10.69
C ALA A 89 14.94 1.77 -12.20
N GLY A 90 14.99 3.05 -12.56
CA GLY A 90 15.06 3.49 -13.95
C GLY A 90 13.74 3.40 -14.73
N THR A 91 12.61 3.23 -14.03
CA THR A 91 11.29 3.19 -14.67
C THR A 91 10.95 4.58 -15.25
N PRO A 92 10.51 4.67 -16.52
CA PRO A 92 10.11 5.92 -17.11
C PRO A 92 9.03 6.65 -16.31
N PHE A 93 9.11 7.97 -16.25
CA PHE A 93 8.21 8.81 -15.43
C PHE A 93 6.73 8.54 -15.73
N TYR A 94 6.35 8.48 -17.00
CA TYR A 94 4.95 8.26 -17.41
C TYR A 94 4.42 6.88 -17.01
N VAL A 95 5.28 5.85 -17.00
CA VAL A 95 4.94 4.50 -16.51
C VAL A 95 4.71 4.55 -15.00
N SER A 96 5.60 5.19 -14.25
CA SER A 96 5.45 5.36 -12.79
C SER A 96 4.17 6.12 -12.43
N MET A 97 3.79 7.12 -13.21
CA MET A 97 2.51 7.83 -13.05
C MET A 97 1.30 6.91 -13.29
N ALA A 98 1.36 6.07 -14.31
CA ALA A 98 0.29 5.14 -14.64
C ALA A 98 0.09 4.05 -13.57
N TYR A 99 1.11 3.75 -12.75
CA TYR A 99 1.00 2.83 -11.61
C TYR A 99 0.28 3.43 -10.39
N ILE A 100 0.13 4.76 -10.30
CA ILE A 100 -0.47 5.41 -9.12
C ILE A 100 -1.85 4.86 -8.76
N PRO A 101 -2.81 4.67 -9.69
CA PRO A 101 -4.10 4.08 -9.36
C PRO A 101 -4.00 2.65 -8.82
N ALA A 102 -3.10 1.84 -9.37
CA ALA A 102 -2.86 0.48 -8.89
C ALA A 102 -2.26 0.50 -7.48
N ASN A 103 -1.27 1.35 -7.22
CA ASN A 103 -0.66 1.53 -5.91
C ASN A 103 -1.69 2.00 -4.87
N PHE A 104 -2.59 2.91 -5.26
CA PHE A 104 -3.68 3.37 -4.40
C PHE A 104 -4.60 2.22 -4.00
N VAL A 105 -5.04 1.41 -4.95
CA VAL A 105 -5.90 0.26 -4.68
C VAL A 105 -5.18 -0.77 -3.80
N GLN A 106 -3.91 -1.06 -4.09
CA GLN A 106 -3.10 -1.98 -3.28
C GLN A 106 -2.94 -1.51 -1.83
N ALA A 107 -2.75 -0.23 -1.60
CA ALA A 107 -2.65 0.33 -0.26
C ALA A 107 -4.01 0.34 0.46
N LEU A 108 -5.09 0.62 -0.26
CA LEU A 108 -6.42 0.79 0.31
C LEU A 108 -7.09 -0.53 0.70
N LEU A 109 -6.94 -1.58 -0.11
CA LEU A 109 -7.67 -2.85 0.07
C LEU A 109 -7.44 -3.50 1.44
N PRO A 110 -6.20 -3.68 1.94
CA PRO A 110 -5.96 -4.27 3.27
C PRO A 110 -6.57 -3.42 4.40
N ALA A 111 -6.47 -2.11 4.31
CA ALA A 111 -7.05 -1.20 5.29
C ALA A 111 -8.58 -1.28 5.32
N LEU A 112 -9.22 -1.36 4.16
CA LEU A 112 -10.67 -1.55 4.06
C LEU A 112 -11.11 -2.91 4.59
N ALA A 113 -10.35 -3.98 4.31
CA ALA A 113 -10.63 -5.31 4.84
C ALA A 113 -10.60 -5.30 6.38
N PHE A 114 -9.57 -4.73 6.97
CA PHE A 114 -9.44 -4.59 8.43
C PHE A 114 -10.59 -3.80 9.02
N LYS A 115 -10.93 -2.65 8.41
CA LYS A 115 -12.05 -1.82 8.87
C LYS A 115 -13.38 -2.55 8.78
N LYS A 116 -13.71 -3.16 7.62
CA LYS A 116 -15.00 -3.82 7.39
C LYS A 116 -15.18 -5.07 8.25
N LEU A 117 -14.10 -5.80 8.50
CA LEU A 117 -14.13 -7.03 9.28
C LEU A 117 -13.87 -6.79 10.78
N ASN A 118 -13.74 -5.52 11.21
CA ASN A 118 -13.47 -5.15 12.60
C ASN A 118 -12.26 -5.91 13.20
N CYS A 119 -11.16 -6.00 12.43
CA CYS A 119 -9.92 -6.63 12.88
C CYS A 119 -9.10 -5.67 13.76
N ASP A 120 -8.35 -6.23 14.72
CA ASP A 120 -7.44 -5.45 15.56
C ASP A 120 -6.12 -5.21 14.79
N PRO A 121 -5.72 -3.94 14.53
CA PRO A 121 -4.43 -3.63 13.89
C PRO A 121 -3.20 -4.14 14.66
N ARG A 122 -3.36 -4.50 15.92
CA ARG A 122 -2.32 -5.09 16.77
C ARG A 122 -2.18 -6.60 16.57
N LEU A 123 -3.00 -7.20 15.70
CA LEU A 123 -2.96 -8.62 15.36
C LEU A 123 -3.05 -9.54 16.60
N LYS A 124 -4.05 -9.32 17.45
CA LYS A 124 -4.18 -10.09 18.71
C LYS A 124 -4.84 -11.46 18.55
N SER A 125 -5.49 -11.72 17.42
CA SER A 125 -6.20 -12.97 17.18
C SER A 125 -5.72 -13.65 15.91
N ALA A 126 -5.85 -14.99 15.85
CA ALA A 126 -5.57 -15.76 14.64
C ALA A 126 -6.41 -15.28 13.44
N ARG A 127 -7.64 -14.81 13.69
CA ARG A 127 -8.50 -14.23 12.68
C ARG A 127 -7.88 -12.99 12.04
N ASP A 128 -7.26 -12.10 12.84
CA ASP A 128 -6.64 -10.87 12.33
C ASP A 128 -5.47 -11.20 11.39
N TYR A 129 -4.67 -12.21 11.74
CA TYR A 129 -3.60 -12.71 10.87
C TYR A 129 -4.13 -13.31 9.57
N ILE A 130 -5.19 -14.11 9.62
CA ILE A 130 -5.79 -14.71 8.41
C ILE A 130 -6.32 -13.58 7.50
N VAL A 131 -7.04 -12.62 8.07
CA VAL A 131 -7.56 -11.48 7.29
C VAL A 131 -6.42 -10.67 6.68
N LEU A 132 -5.32 -10.44 7.43
CA LEU A 132 -4.14 -9.77 6.90
C LEU A 132 -3.57 -10.52 5.70
N LEU A 133 -3.28 -11.81 5.84
CA LEU A 133 -2.69 -12.63 4.78
C LEU A 133 -3.58 -12.66 3.54
N VAL A 134 -4.88 -12.90 3.71
CA VAL A 134 -5.84 -12.92 2.59
C VAL A 134 -5.91 -11.54 1.91
N ALA A 135 -6.01 -10.47 2.69
CA ALA A 135 -6.05 -9.10 2.15
C ALA A 135 -4.76 -8.75 1.39
N MET A 136 -3.59 -9.16 1.89
CA MET A 136 -2.30 -8.98 1.23
C MET A 136 -2.22 -9.74 -0.09
N VAL A 137 -2.65 -11.01 -0.12
CA VAL A 137 -2.66 -11.82 -1.35
C VAL A 137 -3.60 -11.22 -2.38
N VAL A 138 -4.83 -10.88 -1.99
CA VAL A 138 -5.83 -10.28 -2.89
C VAL A 138 -5.33 -8.93 -3.42
N SER A 139 -4.80 -8.08 -2.56
CA SER A 139 -4.25 -6.78 -2.93
C SER A 139 -3.08 -6.91 -3.91
N SER A 140 -2.17 -7.86 -3.66
CA SER A 140 -1.04 -8.14 -4.55
C SER A 140 -1.49 -8.70 -5.89
N ALA A 141 -2.48 -9.58 -5.91
CA ALA A 141 -3.06 -10.12 -7.15
C ALA A 141 -3.71 -9.01 -7.99
N VAL A 142 -4.46 -8.10 -7.36
CA VAL A 142 -5.03 -6.94 -8.07
C VAL A 142 -3.92 -6.07 -8.68
N GLY A 143 -2.86 -5.77 -7.92
CA GLY A 143 -1.72 -5.02 -8.45
C GLY A 143 -1.00 -5.74 -9.59
N ALA A 144 -0.77 -7.05 -9.44
CA ALA A 144 -0.13 -7.87 -10.47
C ALA A 144 -0.95 -7.96 -11.77
N LEU A 145 -2.28 -7.96 -11.67
CA LEU A 145 -3.16 -7.93 -12.85
C LEU A 145 -3.22 -6.54 -13.48
N CYS A 146 -3.26 -5.48 -12.68
CA CYS A 146 -3.32 -4.10 -13.19
C CYS A 146 -2.03 -3.71 -13.92
N SER A 147 -0.87 -4.15 -13.45
CA SER A 147 0.42 -3.77 -14.01
C SER A 147 0.59 -4.18 -15.48
N PRO A 148 0.52 -5.46 -15.86
CA PRO A 148 0.71 -5.85 -17.25
C PRO A 148 -0.47 -5.49 -18.15
N LEU A 149 -1.71 -5.64 -17.66
CA LEU A 149 -2.90 -5.47 -18.50
C LEU A 149 -3.25 -4.01 -18.77
N VAL A 150 -3.10 -3.16 -17.77
CA VAL A 150 -3.52 -1.74 -17.88
C VAL A 150 -2.34 -0.85 -18.24
N VAL A 151 -1.22 -0.98 -17.55
CA VAL A 151 -0.09 -0.06 -17.73
C VAL A 151 0.77 -0.45 -18.93
N LEU A 152 1.36 -1.65 -18.91
CA LEU A 152 2.35 -2.02 -19.92
C LEU A 152 1.72 -2.19 -21.31
N ARG A 153 0.51 -2.74 -21.39
CA ARG A 153 -0.20 -2.88 -22.66
C ARG A 153 -0.66 -1.54 -23.23
N SER A 154 -1.17 -0.63 -22.38
CA SER A 154 -1.64 0.69 -22.82
C SER A 154 -0.53 1.57 -23.36
N PHE A 155 0.71 1.36 -22.93
CA PHE A 155 1.89 2.07 -23.43
C PHE A 155 2.64 1.31 -24.52
N GLY A 156 2.11 0.17 -25.03
CA GLY A 156 2.76 -0.63 -26.05
C GLY A 156 4.10 -1.24 -25.62
N LEU A 157 4.35 -1.35 -24.31
CA LEU A 157 5.57 -1.91 -23.75
C LEU A 157 5.55 -3.44 -23.70
N LEU A 158 4.37 -4.04 -23.81
CA LEU A 158 4.17 -5.47 -24.03
C LEU A 158 3.50 -5.64 -25.38
N THR A 159 4.17 -6.29 -26.30
CA THR A 159 3.57 -6.77 -27.55
C THR A 159 2.87 -8.11 -27.32
N ALA A 160 1.86 -8.42 -28.13
CA ALA A 160 1.10 -9.67 -27.99
C ALA A 160 1.93 -10.94 -28.30
N GLU A 161 3.21 -10.77 -28.64
CA GLU A 161 4.12 -11.83 -29.08
C GLU A 161 5.28 -12.11 -28.10
N SER A 162 5.27 -11.50 -26.91
CA SER A 162 6.32 -11.72 -25.87
C SER A 162 5.84 -12.58 -24.72
#